data_51963063fed7438de52b248c50bec752
#
_entry.id   51963063fed7438de52b248c50bec752
#
_cell.length_a   1.000
_cell.length_b   1.000
_cell.length_c   1.000
_cell.angle_alpha   90.00
_cell.angle_beta   90.00
_cell.angle_gamma   90.00
#
_symmetry.space_group_name_H-M   'P 1'
#
loop_
_entity.id
_entity.type
_entity.pdbx_description
1 polymer ?
#
loop_
_entity_poly.entity_id
_entity_poly.type
_entity_poly.pdbx_seq_one_letter_code
_entity_poly.pdbx_strand_id
1 'polypeptide(L)'
;MLSTLIRRLSRALLWFVAGSIVLVLVFRWVPPPGTALMVERKVQSWVNGEPIDLQRDWEPWENISDELKVAVIAGEDQKFANHWGFDLPAIQAALAHNERGGNIRGASTLTQQVAKNLFLWSGRSWFRKGLEAWFTALIELFWSKERILEVYLNSAEWGKGVFGAQAAARYHFGVDASRLSRQQAAQLAAVLPSPIKW
;
A
#
# COMPACT_ATOMS: atom_id res chain seq x y z
N MET A 1 -21.08 6.29 36.05
CA MET A 1 -20.39 6.93 34.94
C MET A 1 -19.28 6.06 34.32
N LEU A 2 -18.32 5.53 35.12
CA LEU A 2 -17.20 4.71 34.61
C LEU A 2 -17.67 3.44 33.88
N SER A 3 -18.63 2.69 34.42
CA SER A 3 -19.18 1.48 33.77
C SER A 3 -19.87 1.76 32.43
N THR A 4 -20.53 2.90 32.31
CA THR A 4 -21.16 3.32 31.05
C THR A 4 -20.12 3.70 29.98
N LEU A 5 -19.04 4.37 30.39
CA LEU A 5 -17.93 4.73 29.50
C LEU A 5 -17.21 3.46 28.98
N ILE A 6 -16.86 2.53 29.90
CA ILE A 6 -16.24 1.25 29.54
C ILE A 6 -17.11 0.49 28.54
N ARG A 7 -18.43 0.42 28.77
CA ARG A 7 -19.37 -0.26 27.87
C ARG A 7 -19.45 0.41 26.48
N ARG A 8 -19.36 1.72 26.42
CA ARG A 8 -19.30 2.44 25.12
C ARG A 8 -18.00 2.17 24.38
N LEU A 9 -16.87 2.22 25.07
CA LEU A 9 -15.55 1.94 24.48
C LEU A 9 -15.45 0.49 24.00
N SER A 10 -15.92 -0.49 24.79
CA SER A 10 -15.90 -1.89 24.36
C SER A 10 -16.80 -2.14 23.15
N ARG A 11 -17.96 -1.49 23.05
CA ARG A 11 -18.81 -1.55 21.86
C ARG A 11 -18.15 -0.91 20.64
N ALA A 12 -17.53 0.25 20.79
CA ALA A 12 -16.80 0.91 19.71
C ALA A 12 -15.64 0.04 19.20
N LEU A 13 -14.89 -0.57 20.10
CA LEU A 13 -13.83 -1.51 19.74
C LEU A 13 -14.38 -2.73 19.00
N LEU A 14 -15.48 -3.31 19.48
CA LEU A 14 -16.13 -4.45 18.82
C LEU A 14 -16.56 -4.10 17.38
N TRP A 15 -17.20 -2.94 17.20
CA TRP A 15 -17.60 -2.48 15.88
C TRP A 15 -16.41 -2.18 14.96
N PHE A 16 -15.33 -1.63 15.50
CA PHE A 16 -14.09 -1.44 14.75
C PHE A 16 -13.51 -2.77 14.28
N VAL A 17 -13.38 -3.74 15.17
CA VAL A 17 -12.86 -5.08 14.83
C VAL A 17 -13.76 -5.76 13.80
N ALA A 18 -15.07 -5.81 14.03
CA ALA A 18 -16.00 -6.44 13.08
C ALA A 18 -16.00 -5.73 11.73
N GLY A 19 -16.06 -4.40 11.70
CA GLY A 19 -16.03 -3.60 10.48
C GLY A 19 -14.73 -3.76 9.70
N SER A 20 -13.58 -3.78 10.37
CA SER A 20 -12.28 -3.99 9.71
C SER A 20 -12.17 -5.38 9.09
N ILE A 21 -12.66 -6.42 9.77
CA ILE A 21 -12.69 -7.79 9.22
C ILE A 21 -13.60 -7.85 7.99
N VAL A 22 -14.82 -7.33 8.09
CA VAL A 22 -15.75 -7.30 6.94
C VAL A 22 -15.16 -6.56 5.76
N LEU A 23 -14.53 -5.40 5.98
CA LEU A 23 -13.93 -4.61 4.92
C LEU A 23 -12.77 -5.36 4.23
N VAL A 24 -11.89 -6.00 5.00
CA VAL A 24 -10.81 -6.82 4.46
C VAL A 24 -11.37 -8.02 3.68
N LEU A 25 -12.41 -8.69 4.20
CA LEU A 25 -13.06 -9.79 3.49
C LEU A 25 -13.71 -9.35 2.18
N VAL A 26 -14.39 -8.21 2.15
CA VAL A 26 -14.98 -7.68 0.90
C VAL A 26 -13.89 -7.42 -0.14
N PHE A 27 -12.79 -6.77 0.23
CA PHE A 27 -11.71 -6.45 -0.70
C PHE A 27 -10.83 -7.66 -1.09
N ARG A 28 -11.07 -8.81 -0.49
CA ARG A 28 -10.50 -10.08 -0.97
C ARG A 28 -10.92 -10.39 -2.41
N TRP A 29 -12.18 -10.07 -2.77
CA TRP A 29 -12.75 -10.39 -4.07
C TRP A 29 -13.15 -9.15 -4.88
N VAL A 30 -13.53 -8.07 -4.19
CA VAL A 30 -13.99 -6.85 -4.84
C VAL A 30 -12.82 -5.86 -4.96
N PRO A 31 -12.52 -5.33 -6.15
CA PRO A 31 -11.56 -4.24 -6.29
C PRO A 31 -11.92 -3.05 -5.40
N PRO A 32 -11.01 -2.54 -4.56
CA PRO A 32 -11.25 -1.33 -3.78
C PRO A 32 -11.62 -0.16 -4.72
N PRO A 33 -12.68 0.59 -4.47
CA PRO A 33 -13.09 1.71 -5.35
C PRO A 33 -12.11 2.88 -5.31
N GLY A 34 -11.30 2.97 -4.27
CA GLY A 34 -10.27 3.98 -4.06
C GLY A 34 -9.43 3.61 -2.85
N THR A 35 -8.48 4.47 -2.51
CA THR A 35 -7.60 4.29 -1.35
C THR A 35 -7.65 5.52 -0.43
N ALA A 36 -7.34 5.33 0.86
CA ALA A 36 -7.20 6.44 1.79
C ALA A 36 -6.12 7.44 1.32
N LEU A 37 -5.07 6.94 0.68
CA LEU A 37 -4.02 7.77 0.09
C LEU A 37 -4.55 8.67 -1.04
N MET A 38 -5.43 8.16 -1.91
CA MET A 38 -6.07 8.98 -2.96
C MET A 38 -6.93 10.08 -2.37
N VAL A 39 -7.72 9.77 -1.34
CA VAL A 39 -8.52 10.76 -0.61
C VAL A 39 -7.61 11.83 -0.01
N GLU A 40 -6.53 11.42 0.64
CA GLU A 40 -5.54 12.33 1.21
C GLU A 40 -4.93 13.26 0.14
N ARG A 41 -4.53 12.72 -1.02
CA ARG A 41 -4.01 13.52 -2.14
C ARG A 41 -5.03 14.55 -2.64
N LYS A 42 -6.30 14.15 -2.73
CA LYS A 42 -7.37 15.06 -3.15
C LYS A 42 -7.60 16.18 -2.14
N VAL A 43 -7.62 15.84 -0.84
CA VAL A 43 -7.75 16.84 0.24
C VAL A 43 -6.57 17.79 0.26
N GLN A 44 -5.33 17.29 0.17
CA GLN A 44 -4.12 18.11 0.10
C GLN A 44 -4.16 19.07 -1.08
N SER A 45 -4.60 18.59 -2.25
CA SER A 45 -4.76 19.40 -3.46
C SER A 45 -5.74 20.56 -3.25
N TRP A 46 -6.87 20.32 -2.58
CA TRP A 46 -7.83 21.37 -2.27
C TRP A 46 -7.28 22.40 -1.27
N VAL A 47 -6.63 21.91 -0.21
CA VAL A 47 -6.04 22.79 0.82
C VAL A 47 -4.94 23.68 0.24
N ASN A 48 -4.13 23.15 -0.66
CA ASN A 48 -3.01 23.89 -1.28
C ASN A 48 -3.45 24.76 -2.46
N GLY A 49 -4.70 24.66 -2.92
CA GLY A 49 -5.16 25.37 -4.11
C GLY A 49 -4.54 24.89 -5.42
N GLU A 50 -3.95 23.68 -5.43
CA GLU A 50 -3.34 23.06 -6.58
C GLU A 50 -4.21 21.87 -7.06
N PRO A 51 -5.10 22.05 -8.04
CA PRO A 51 -5.94 20.94 -8.53
C PRO A 51 -5.10 19.76 -9.00
N ILE A 52 -5.45 18.56 -8.53
CA ILE A 52 -4.84 17.32 -8.99
C ILE A 52 -5.89 16.47 -9.71
N ASP A 53 -5.54 15.98 -10.87
CA ASP A 53 -6.28 14.94 -11.57
C ASP A 53 -5.76 13.57 -11.11
N LEU A 54 -6.66 12.79 -10.48
CA LEU A 54 -6.31 11.45 -10.02
C LEU A 54 -6.60 10.45 -11.12
N GLN A 55 -5.55 9.91 -11.70
CA GLN A 55 -5.61 8.87 -12.72
C GLN A 55 -5.51 7.52 -12.03
N ARG A 56 -6.49 6.67 -12.25
CA ARG A 56 -6.50 5.30 -11.80
C ARG A 56 -7.32 4.45 -12.74
N ASP A 57 -6.71 3.35 -13.16
CA ASP A 57 -7.33 2.34 -13.99
C ASP A 57 -6.99 0.98 -13.38
N TRP A 58 -8.02 0.26 -12.90
CA TRP A 58 -7.81 -1.05 -12.26
C TRP A 58 -7.60 -2.11 -13.32
N GLU A 59 -6.52 -2.86 -13.19
CA GLU A 59 -6.26 -4.01 -14.04
C GLU A 59 -6.27 -5.31 -13.24
N PRO A 60 -6.99 -6.35 -13.71
CA PRO A 60 -6.91 -7.67 -13.12
C PRO A 60 -5.48 -8.22 -13.16
N TRP A 61 -5.20 -9.18 -12.27
CA TRP A 61 -3.90 -9.82 -12.17
C TRP A 61 -3.32 -10.28 -13.50
N GLU A 62 -4.14 -10.90 -14.35
CA GLU A 62 -3.75 -11.46 -15.64
C GLU A 62 -3.33 -10.40 -16.67
N ASN A 63 -3.78 -9.16 -16.50
CA ASN A 63 -3.49 -8.04 -17.39
C ASN A 63 -2.30 -7.20 -16.95
N ILE A 64 -1.63 -7.57 -15.86
CA ILE A 64 -0.40 -6.91 -15.40
C ILE A 64 0.79 -7.79 -15.79
N SER A 65 1.83 -7.19 -16.41
CA SER A 65 3.00 -7.95 -16.86
C SER A 65 3.73 -8.64 -15.69
N ASP A 66 4.21 -9.85 -15.91
CA ASP A 66 4.99 -10.58 -14.90
C ASP A 66 6.33 -9.88 -14.61
N GLU A 67 6.87 -9.16 -15.59
CA GLU A 67 8.07 -8.35 -15.41
C GLU A 67 7.87 -7.25 -14.34
N LEU A 68 6.68 -6.61 -14.30
CA LEU A 68 6.38 -5.62 -13.27
C LEU A 68 6.17 -6.25 -11.90
N LYS A 69 5.47 -7.39 -11.83
CA LYS A 69 5.27 -8.14 -10.58
C LYS A 69 6.63 -8.52 -9.95
N VAL A 70 7.53 -9.05 -10.76
CA VAL A 70 8.89 -9.44 -10.32
C VAL A 70 9.71 -8.21 -9.93
N ALA A 71 9.68 -7.14 -10.74
CA ALA A 71 10.44 -5.93 -10.45
C ALA A 71 10.04 -5.27 -9.12
N VAL A 72 8.74 -5.24 -8.84
CA VAL A 72 8.20 -4.69 -7.58
C VAL A 72 8.62 -5.55 -6.38
N ILE A 73 8.48 -6.87 -6.45
CA ILE A 73 8.93 -7.76 -5.38
C ILE A 73 10.44 -7.59 -5.14
N ALA A 74 11.23 -7.54 -6.21
CA ALA A 74 12.67 -7.40 -6.10
C ALA A 74 13.10 -6.05 -5.49
N GLY A 75 12.38 -4.98 -5.79
CA GLY A 75 12.68 -3.63 -5.30
C GLY A 75 12.17 -3.34 -3.89
N GLU A 76 10.95 -3.79 -3.58
CA GLU A 76 10.25 -3.41 -2.36
C GLU A 76 10.29 -4.47 -1.25
N ASP A 77 10.24 -5.76 -1.63
CA ASP A 77 10.06 -6.84 -0.64
C ASP A 77 10.52 -8.21 -1.18
N GLN A 78 11.84 -8.42 -1.25
CA GLN A 78 12.43 -9.63 -1.84
C GLN A 78 11.97 -10.96 -1.19
N LYS A 79 11.51 -10.90 0.05
CA LYS A 79 11.03 -12.07 0.80
C LYS A 79 9.51 -12.14 0.89
N PHE A 80 8.79 -11.39 0.06
CA PHE A 80 7.33 -11.26 0.09
C PHE A 80 6.60 -12.59 0.19
N ALA A 81 7.04 -13.60 -0.55
CA ALA A 81 6.44 -14.94 -0.53
C ALA A 81 6.72 -15.74 0.76
N ASN A 82 7.73 -15.34 1.55
CA ASN A 82 8.28 -16.15 2.63
C ASN A 82 7.96 -15.62 4.04
N HIS A 83 7.26 -14.49 4.16
CA HIS A 83 6.86 -13.94 5.46
C HIS A 83 5.35 -13.66 5.53
N TRP A 84 4.85 -13.49 6.74
CA TRP A 84 3.46 -13.17 7.04
C TRP A 84 3.30 -11.67 7.35
N GLY A 85 3.52 -10.84 6.33
CA GLY A 85 3.35 -9.40 6.41
C GLY A 85 4.45 -8.63 7.14
N PHE A 86 5.36 -9.30 7.84
CA PHE A 86 6.44 -8.70 8.60
C PHE A 86 7.76 -9.42 8.31
N ASP A 87 8.71 -8.75 7.68
CA ASP A 87 10.10 -9.24 7.56
C ASP A 87 10.90 -8.84 8.81
N LEU A 88 10.84 -9.68 9.84
CA LEU A 88 11.54 -9.41 11.11
C LEU A 88 13.06 -9.22 10.92
N PRO A 89 13.77 -10.04 10.13
CA PRO A 89 15.18 -9.80 9.83
C PRO A 89 15.44 -8.44 9.18
N ALA A 90 14.60 -8.01 8.21
CA ALA A 90 14.76 -6.71 7.58
C ALA A 90 14.49 -5.56 8.57
N ILE A 91 13.51 -5.71 9.47
CA ILE A 91 13.22 -4.75 10.54
C ILE A 91 14.44 -4.62 11.47
N GLN A 92 15.01 -5.72 11.93
CA GLN A 92 16.20 -5.71 12.78
C GLN A 92 17.40 -5.07 12.10
N ALA A 93 17.63 -5.40 10.82
CA ALA A 93 18.70 -4.80 10.02
C ALA A 93 18.52 -3.29 9.83
N ALA A 94 17.28 -2.84 9.60
CA ALA A 94 16.96 -1.42 9.47
C ALA A 94 17.15 -0.66 10.79
N LEU A 95 16.74 -1.23 11.93
CA LEU A 95 16.98 -0.64 13.25
C LEU A 95 18.47 -0.48 13.54
N ALA A 96 19.25 -1.54 13.36
CA ALA A 96 20.69 -1.50 13.57
C ALA A 96 21.42 -0.51 12.61
N HIS A 97 20.91 -0.34 11.38
CA HIS A 97 21.43 0.67 10.46
C HIS A 97 21.11 2.09 10.93
N ASN A 98 19.87 2.33 11.35
CA ASN A 98 19.40 3.65 11.78
C ASN A 98 20.07 4.12 13.08
N GLU A 99 20.41 3.19 13.99
CA GLU A 99 21.16 3.48 15.22
C GLU A 99 22.59 3.97 14.95
N ARG A 100 23.21 3.53 13.85
CA ARG A 100 24.59 3.95 13.48
C ARG A 100 24.66 5.36 12.90
N GLY A 101 23.54 6.00 12.66
CA GLY A 101 23.44 7.31 12.01
C GLY A 101 23.59 7.20 10.49
N GLY A 102 22.82 7.98 9.76
CA GLY A 102 22.82 7.97 8.30
C GLY A 102 21.40 8.15 7.75
N ASN A 103 21.21 7.86 6.48
CA ASN A 103 19.88 7.91 5.87
C ASN A 103 18.96 6.85 6.48
N ILE A 104 17.79 7.26 6.95
CA ILE A 104 16.80 6.36 7.55
C ILE A 104 16.41 5.29 6.53
N ARG A 105 16.67 4.04 6.87
CA ARG A 105 16.26 2.87 6.10
C ARG A 105 14.90 2.40 6.57
N GLY A 106 13.95 2.29 5.66
CA GLY A 106 12.63 1.65 5.89
C GLY A 106 12.73 0.12 5.76
N ALA A 107 11.82 -0.57 6.43
CA ALA A 107 11.68 -2.04 6.34
C ALA A 107 10.18 -2.42 6.26
N SER A 108 9.38 -1.57 5.64
CA SER A 108 7.95 -1.85 5.45
C SER A 108 7.77 -2.80 4.27
N THR A 109 7.04 -3.89 4.49
CA THR A 109 6.70 -4.89 3.48
C THR A 109 5.62 -4.41 2.52
N LEU A 110 5.43 -5.10 1.40
CA LEU A 110 4.33 -4.84 0.45
C LEU A 110 2.97 -4.89 1.15
N THR A 111 2.73 -5.86 2.03
CA THR A 111 1.48 -5.98 2.78
C THR A 111 1.24 -4.79 3.71
N GLN A 112 2.27 -4.31 4.40
CA GLN A 112 2.18 -3.10 5.24
C GLN A 112 1.89 -1.85 4.41
N GLN A 113 2.45 -1.76 3.20
CA GLN A 113 2.16 -0.66 2.27
C GLN A 113 0.71 -0.72 1.77
N VAL A 114 0.18 -1.92 1.44
CA VAL A 114 -1.24 -2.11 1.10
C VAL A 114 -2.13 -1.67 2.27
N ALA A 115 -1.87 -2.16 3.48
CA ALA A 115 -2.63 -1.80 4.68
C ALA A 115 -2.67 -0.28 4.89
N LYS A 116 -1.51 0.38 4.78
CA LYS A 116 -1.40 1.83 4.90
C LYS A 116 -2.19 2.55 3.79
N ASN A 117 -1.94 2.21 2.55
CA ASN A 117 -2.50 2.95 1.41
C ASN A 117 -4.02 2.80 1.30
N LEU A 118 -4.58 1.61 1.62
CA LEU A 118 -6.01 1.37 1.54
C LEU A 118 -6.79 1.98 2.70
N PHE A 119 -6.28 1.85 3.93
CA PHE A 119 -7.10 2.07 5.13
C PHE A 119 -6.64 3.23 6.01
N LEU A 120 -5.42 3.75 5.81
CA LEU A 120 -4.81 4.70 6.73
C LEU A 120 -4.28 5.95 6.01
N TRP A 121 -3.94 6.95 6.79
CA TRP A 121 -3.34 8.21 6.32
C TRP A 121 -1.80 8.15 6.36
N SER A 122 -1.13 9.09 5.69
CA SER A 122 0.33 9.11 5.55
C SER A 122 1.09 9.65 6.77
N GLY A 123 0.40 10.20 7.78
CA GLY A 123 1.02 10.76 8.99
C GLY A 123 1.87 9.74 9.75
N ARG A 124 2.89 10.23 10.48
CA ARG A 124 3.78 9.40 11.31
C ARG A 124 3.30 9.42 12.76
N SER A 125 2.71 8.34 13.25
CA SER A 125 2.38 8.14 14.67
C SER A 125 2.44 6.67 15.02
N TRP A 126 2.75 6.36 16.28
CA TRP A 126 2.74 4.99 16.79
C TRP A 126 1.35 4.36 16.75
N PHE A 127 0.30 5.17 17.00
CA PHE A 127 -1.08 4.74 16.87
C PHE A 127 -1.40 4.26 15.45
N ARG A 128 -1.08 5.08 14.45
CA ARG A 128 -1.25 4.69 13.04
C ARG A 128 -0.44 3.44 12.70
N LYS A 129 0.80 3.31 13.23
CA LYS A 129 1.62 2.10 13.00
C LYS A 129 1.02 0.86 13.65
N GLY A 130 0.35 0.99 14.78
CA GLY A 130 -0.44 -0.09 15.39
C GLY A 130 -1.62 -0.53 14.52
N LEU A 131 -2.36 0.45 13.94
CA LEU A 131 -3.44 0.15 12.99
C LEU A 131 -2.92 -0.49 11.70
N GLU A 132 -1.77 -0.05 11.20
CA GLU A 132 -1.11 -0.66 10.04
C GLU A 132 -0.77 -2.13 10.32
N ALA A 133 -0.22 -2.44 11.50
CA ALA A 133 0.05 -3.82 11.89
C ALA A 133 -1.24 -4.66 12.01
N TRP A 134 -2.31 -4.09 12.56
CA TRP A 134 -3.63 -4.73 12.62
C TRP A 134 -4.15 -5.11 11.23
N PHE A 135 -4.22 -4.15 10.31
CA PHE A 135 -4.69 -4.43 8.94
C PHE A 135 -3.73 -5.36 8.18
N THR A 136 -2.43 -5.27 8.40
CA THR A 136 -1.44 -6.20 7.82
C THR A 136 -1.73 -7.63 8.24
N ALA A 137 -1.98 -7.87 9.53
CA ALA A 137 -2.31 -9.20 10.03
C ALA A 137 -3.64 -9.73 9.43
N LEU A 138 -4.67 -8.90 9.32
CA LEU A 138 -5.94 -9.29 8.70
C LEU A 138 -5.77 -9.59 7.21
N ILE A 139 -5.03 -8.78 6.47
CA ILE A 139 -4.75 -8.99 5.05
C ILE A 139 -4.03 -10.32 4.85
N GLU A 140 -2.98 -10.60 5.59
CA GLU A 140 -2.22 -11.87 5.48
C GLU A 140 -3.06 -13.08 5.87
N LEU A 141 -3.97 -12.93 6.83
CA LEU A 141 -4.86 -14.02 7.23
C LEU A 141 -5.90 -14.37 6.17
N PHE A 142 -6.42 -13.36 5.46
CA PHE A 142 -7.57 -13.56 4.58
C PHE A 142 -7.25 -13.50 3.09
N TRP A 143 -6.14 -12.89 2.65
CA TRP A 143 -5.80 -12.75 1.24
C TRP A 143 -4.64 -13.67 0.82
N SER A 144 -4.64 -14.09 -0.44
CA SER A 144 -3.46 -14.72 -1.03
C SER A 144 -2.36 -13.70 -1.31
N LYS A 145 -1.11 -14.13 -1.41
CA LYS A 145 0.02 -13.27 -1.81
C LYS A 145 -0.22 -12.62 -3.17
N GLU A 146 -0.82 -13.36 -4.10
CA GLU A 146 -1.22 -12.85 -5.40
C GLU A 146 -2.21 -11.69 -5.27
N ARG A 147 -3.27 -11.85 -4.46
CA ARG A 147 -4.24 -10.77 -4.22
C ARG A 147 -3.62 -9.55 -3.55
N ILE A 148 -2.72 -9.74 -2.61
CA ILE A 148 -1.99 -8.64 -1.96
C ILE A 148 -1.19 -7.85 -2.99
N LEU A 149 -0.44 -8.55 -3.85
CA LEU A 149 0.36 -7.91 -4.89
C LEU A 149 -0.50 -7.25 -5.97
N GLU A 150 -1.59 -7.88 -6.40
CA GLU A 150 -2.57 -7.29 -7.32
C GLU A 150 -3.11 -5.97 -6.79
N VAL A 151 -3.56 -5.96 -5.53
CA VAL A 151 -4.07 -4.73 -4.89
C VAL A 151 -2.96 -3.70 -4.73
N TYR A 152 -1.74 -4.10 -4.38
CA TYR A 152 -0.59 -3.20 -4.34
C TYR A 152 -0.35 -2.51 -5.67
N LEU A 153 -0.23 -3.29 -6.74
CA LEU A 153 0.04 -2.80 -8.10
C LEU A 153 -1.05 -1.85 -8.61
N ASN A 154 -2.29 -2.03 -8.15
CA ASN A 154 -3.43 -1.19 -8.50
C ASN A 154 -3.69 0.00 -7.57
N SER A 155 -2.96 0.10 -6.44
CA SER A 155 -3.18 1.14 -5.42
C SER A 155 -1.96 1.98 -5.09
N ALA A 156 -0.77 1.57 -5.49
CA ALA A 156 0.44 2.35 -5.31
C ALA A 156 0.41 3.62 -6.18
N GLU A 157 1.00 4.70 -5.66
CA GLU A 157 1.23 5.94 -6.41
C GLU A 157 2.54 5.80 -7.20
N TRP A 158 2.51 6.07 -8.51
CA TRP A 158 3.62 5.93 -9.44
C TRP A 158 4.06 7.25 -10.07
N GLY A 159 3.44 8.33 -9.68
CA GLY A 159 3.66 9.70 -10.12
C GLY A 159 2.67 10.62 -9.42
N LYS A 160 2.79 11.92 -9.52
CA LYS A 160 1.87 12.88 -8.86
C LYS A 160 0.42 12.63 -9.34
N GLY A 161 -0.40 11.97 -8.51
CA GLY A 161 -1.79 11.64 -8.84
C GLY A 161 -1.99 10.44 -9.77
N VAL A 162 -0.93 9.71 -10.11
CA VAL A 162 -0.99 8.52 -10.96
C VAL A 162 -0.99 7.27 -10.09
N PHE A 163 -2.10 6.55 -10.06
CA PHE A 163 -2.30 5.38 -9.22
C PHE A 163 -2.57 4.12 -10.04
N GLY A 164 -1.89 3.05 -9.68
CA GLY A 164 -2.04 1.75 -10.33
C GLY A 164 -1.15 1.57 -11.56
N ALA A 165 -0.84 0.30 -11.81
CA ALA A 165 0.10 -0.13 -12.86
C ALA A 165 -0.33 0.31 -14.27
N GLN A 166 -1.63 0.25 -14.58
CA GLN A 166 -2.14 0.62 -15.89
C GLN A 166 -2.00 2.12 -16.15
N ALA A 167 -2.42 2.95 -15.20
CA ALA A 167 -2.27 4.39 -15.31
C ALA A 167 -0.78 4.77 -15.40
N ALA A 168 0.08 4.10 -14.61
CA ALA A 168 1.52 4.32 -14.65
C ALA A 168 2.17 3.95 -15.99
N ALA A 169 1.81 2.78 -16.55
CA ALA A 169 2.32 2.32 -17.85
C ALA A 169 1.94 3.28 -18.98
N ARG A 170 0.70 3.75 -18.97
CA ARG A 170 0.23 4.75 -19.94
C ARG A 170 0.90 6.11 -19.75
N TYR A 171 0.99 6.57 -18.52
CA TYR A 171 1.57 7.88 -18.19
C TYR A 171 3.06 7.98 -18.55
N HIS A 172 3.86 6.97 -18.18
CA HIS A 172 5.31 7.01 -18.36
C HIS A 172 5.78 6.51 -19.73
N PHE A 173 5.04 5.57 -20.35
CA PHE A 173 5.50 4.86 -21.55
C PHE A 173 4.49 4.80 -22.69
N GLY A 174 3.24 5.22 -22.50
CA GLY A 174 2.19 5.15 -23.52
C GLY A 174 1.78 3.72 -23.89
N VAL A 175 2.02 2.74 -23.03
CA VAL A 175 1.68 1.32 -23.26
C VAL A 175 0.73 0.80 -22.19
N ASP A 176 0.09 -0.34 -22.43
CA ASP A 176 -0.69 -1.03 -21.42
C ASP A 176 0.20 -1.77 -20.42
N ALA A 177 -0.29 -1.94 -19.17
CA ALA A 177 0.43 -2.63 -18.11
C ALA A 177 0.84 -4.06 -18.47
N SER A 178 0.08 -4.73 -19.33
CA SER A 178 0.37 -6.07 -19.85
C SER A 178 1.55 -6.10 -20.83
N ARG A 179 1.93 -4.95 -21.39
CA ARG A 179 2.97 -4.83 -22.43
C ARG A 179 4.27 -4.23 -21.90
N LEU A 180 4.38 -4.01 -20.61
CA LEU A 180 5.62 -3.48 -20.03
C LEU A 180 6.78 -4.46 -20.27
N SER A 181 7.85 -3.95 -20.88
CA SER A 181 9.11 -4.67 -21.00
C SER A 181 9.81 -4.74 -19.63
N ARG A 182 10.78 -5.63 -19.49
CA ARG A 182 11.61 -5.75 -18.27
C ARG A 182 12.26 -4.44 -17.88
N GLN A 183 12.77 -3.67 -18.85
CA GLN A 183 13.40 -2.38 -18.58
C GLN A 183 12.37 -1.35 -18.07
N GLN A 184 11.21 -1.25 -18.69
CA GLN A 184 10.13 -0.35 -18.26
C GLN A 184 9.60 -0.74 -16.87
N ALA A 185 9.42 -2.03 -16.63
CA ALA A 185 9.02 -2.56 -15.31
C ALA A 185 10.02 -2.20 -14.21
N ALA A 186 11.32 -2.35 -14.47
CA ALA A 186 12.37 -1.96 -13.53
C ALA A 186 12.40 -0.44 -13.28
N GLN A 187 12.18 0.38 -14.31
CA GLN A 187 12.08 1.83 -14.17
C GLN A 187 10.88 2.23 -13.32
N LEU A 188 9.69 1.62 -13.52
CA LEU A 188 8.54 1.86 -12.67
C LEU A 188 8.83 1.45 -11.22
N ALA A 189 9.37 0.26 -10.99
CA ALA A 189 9.70 -0.17 -9.63
C ALA A 189 10.66 0.81 -8.92
N ALA A 190 11.60 1.41 -9.64
CA ALA A 190 12.53 2.39 -9.10
C ALA A 190 11.87 3.73 -8.69
N VAL A 191 10.68 4.03 -9.21
CA VAL A 191 9.91 5.25 -8.85
C VAL A 191 9.22 5.12 -7.49
N LEU A 192 8.82 3.90 -7.09
CA LEU A 192 7.99 3.65 -5.91
C LEU A 192 8.48 4.28 -4.59
N PRO A 193 9.79 4.31 -4.28
CA PRO A 193 10.26 4.92 -3.03
C PRO A 193 10.01 6.43 -2.94
N SER A 194 9.83 7.12 -4.07
CA SER A 194 9.65 8.57 -4.13
C SER A 194 8.85 9.00 -5.38
N PRO A 195 7.58 8.59 -5.53
CA PRO A 195 6.83 8.72 -6.77
C PRO A 195 6.56 10.17 -7.22
N ILE A 196 6.62 11.12 -6.30
CA ILE A 196 6.36 12.54 -6.59
C ILE A 196 7.60 13.29 -7.10
N LYS A 197 8.78 12.69 -6.97
CA LYS A 197 10.04 13.33 -7.35
C LYS A 197 10.45 13.07 -8.80
N TRP A 198 9.74 12.19 -9.49
CA TRP A 198 10.05 11.73 -10.86
C TRP A 198 9.03 12.18 -11.89
#